data_05ee57b53ce1f019b1f6f7913fe75da7
#
_entry.id   05ee57b53ce1f019b1f6f7913fe75da7
#
_cell.length_a   1.000
_cell.length_b   1.000
_cell.length_c   1.000
_cell.angle_alpha   90.00
_cell.angle_beta   90.00
_cell.angle_gamma   90.00
#
_symmetry.space_group_name_H-M   'P 1'
#
loop_
_entity.id
_entity.type
_entity.pdbx_description
1 polymer ?
#
loop_
_entity_poly.entity_id
_entity_poly.type
_entity_poly.pdbx_seq_one_letter_code
_entity_poly.pdbx_strand_id
1 'polypeptide(L)'
;MLLNDYRPVYVIGIGLHRYQAATETSYVQLGVTAVREALADAGMEWSSVEAAYTGTTRLGMAVSRPMLRHLGATGIPMTQVENASASSSSAFRLACRDVAAGFSDVVLAAGVDKAGKVNRGEQLTGIAPHDGGLVVPSVHYALLAEEYMRASNVGEEVIARVAVKNHLNGSKNPYAHRQRERSLDEVLGDRPIAGSLKRLECCPIGEGASAVLVVSDAAIDRLGLDRSRAVQVLSSTQRSEELYGAKSFDVELTKTTTEQSLAEAGIRAEQLDVVELHDAFAIEELQYTEAMGLCGPGQASRELANGEFAIGGRVAISPSGGLLAMGHPIGPTGVGQIAEITRQLRGEAGPRQQPNSTYGLAHLVGLGAVCVVHVLAAAGR
;
A
#
# COMPACT_ATOMS: atom_id res chain seq x y z
N MET A 1 -3.18 10.29 21.45
CA MET A 1 -1.90 10.91 21.08
C MET A 1 -1.75 10.76 19.59
N LEU A 2 -1.80 11.86 18.87
CA LEU A 2 -1.74 11.93 17.41
C LEU A 2 -0.28 12.11 16.98
N LEU A 3 0.07 11.75 15.74
CA LEU A 3 1.43 11.93 15.24
C LEU A 3 1.84 13.42 15.29
N ASN A 4 0.90 14.31 14.99
CA ASN A 4 1.08 15.76 15.01
C ASN A 4 1.25 16.39 16.41
N ASP A 5 1.05 15.63 17.49
CA ASP A 5 1.37 16.08 18.86
C ASP A 5 2.89 16.07 19.13
N TYR A 6 3.68 15.51 18.19
CA TYR A 6 5.12 15.32 18.28
C TYR A 6 5.85 16.13 17.18
N ARG A 7 7.17 15.90 17.04
CA ARG A 7 7.95 16.54 16.00
C ARG A 7 7.57 16.07 14.60
N PRO A 8 7.70 16.90 13.57
CA PRO A 8 7.38 16.56 12.20
C PRO A 8 8.19 15.35 11.69
N VAL A 9 7.56 14.55 10.84
CA VAL A 9 8.11 13.34 10.24
C VAL A 9 8.03 13.46 8.72
N TYR A 10 9.10 13.05 8.03
CA TYR A 10 9.19 13.15 6.58
C TYR A 10 9.65 11.85 5.93
N VAL A 11 9.14 11.56 4.74
CA VAL A 11 9.71 10.60 3.81
C VAL A 11 10.71 11.34 2.91
N ILE A 12 11.98 10.88 2.88
CA ILE A 12 13.04 11.54 2.12
C ILE A 12 13.65 10.64 1.04
N GLY A 13 13.57 9.34 1.16
CA GLY A 13 14.09 8.37 0.19
C GLY A 13 13.08 7.28 -0.07
N ILE A 14 12.95 6.88 -1.33
CA ILE A 14 12.05 5.82 -1.77
C ILE A 14 12.75 4.88 -2.74
N GLY A 15 12.48 3.58 -2.64
CA GLY A 15 13.06 2.59 -3.54
C GLY A 15 12.21 1.33 -3.64
N LEU A 16 12.21 0.73 -4.81
CA LEU A 16 11.48 -0.51 -5.11
C LEU A 16 12.33 -1.47 -5.91
N HIS A 17 12.23 -2.74 -5.59
CA HIS A 17 12.44 -3.78 -6.59
C HIS A 17 11.09 -4.01 -7.29
N ARG A 18 11.12 -4.13 -8.62
CA ARG A 18 9.91 -4.40 -9.41
C ARG A 18 9.11 -5.56 -8.83
N TYR A 19 7.79 -5.41 -8.75
CA TYR A 19 6.90 -6.52 -8.41
C TYR A 19 6.75 -7.42 -9.63
N GLN A 20 6.90 -8.73 -9.42
CA GLN A 20 6.99 -9.69 -10.52
C GLN A 20 6.48 -11.07 -10.12
N ALA A 21 6.30 -11.94 -11.12
CA ALA A 21 6.08 -13.37 -10.88
C ALA A 21 7.30 -14.01 -10.20
N ALA A 22 7.13 -15.20 -9.64
CA ALA A 22 8.23 -15.96 -9.02
C ALA A 22 9.43 -16.11 -9.94
N THR A 23 10.61 -15.80 -9.44
CA THR A 23 11.92 -15.95 -10.10
C THR A 23 12.92 -16.65 -9.19
N GLU A 24 14.14 -16.90 -9.66
CA GLU A 24 15.26 -17.40 -8.84
C GLU A 24 15.95 -16.28 -8.01
N THR A 25 15.56 -15.01 -8.19
CA THR A 25 16.14 -13.89 -7.42
C THR A 25 15.87 -14.09 -5.93
N SER A 26 16.89 -14.07 -5.11
CA SER A 26 16.74 -14.24 -3.67
C SER A 26 16.00 -13.05 -3.03
N TYR A 27 15.27 -13.28 -1.94
CA TYR A 27 14.64 -12.19 -1.21
C TYR A 27 15.65 -11.14 -0.72
N VAL A 28 16.88 -11.57 -0.44
CA VAL A 28 17.99 -10.68 -0.06
C VAL A 28 18.30 -9.70 -1.19
N GLN A 29 18.40 -10.18 -2.43
CA GLN A 29 18.61 -9.31 -3.58
C GLN A 29 17.43 -8.36 -3.82
N LEU A 30 16.19 -8.87 -3.72
CA LEU A 30 14.99 -8.03 -3.83
C LEU A 30 15.05 -6.87 -2.84
N GLY A 31 15.25 -7.17 -1.56
CA GLY A 31 15.27 -6.17 -0.50
C GLY A 31 16.46 -5.22 -0.57
N VAL A 32 17.67 -5.72 -0.79
CA VAL A 32 18.87 -4.88 -0.93
C VAL A 32 18.75 -3.91 -2.10
N THR A 33 18.14 -4.33 -3.21
CA THR A 33 17.89 -3.45 -4.36
C THR A 33 16.99 -2.29 -3.96
N ALA A 34 15.85 -2.57 -3.32
CA ALA A 34 14.93 -1.53 -2.88
C ALA A 34 15.57 -0.56 -1.87
N VAL A 35 16.33 -1.08 -0.89
CA VAL A 35 16.97 -0.22 0.11
C VAL A 35 18.08 0.63 -0.50
N ARG A 36 18.89 0.09 -1.42
CA ARG A 36 19.90 0.88 -2.12
C ARG A 36 19.29 1.97 -2.98
N GLU A 37 18.18 1.70 -3.65
CA GLU A 37 17.46 2.71 -4.40
C GLU A 37 16.94 3.82 -3.47
N ALA A 38 16.37 3.48 -2.31
CA ALA A 38 15.90 4.46 -1.33
C ALA A 38 17.05 5.32 -0.77
N LEU A 39 18.20 4.73 -0.48
CA LEU A 39 19.40 5.46 -0.03
C LEU A 39 19.91 6.41 -1.13
N ALA A 40 19.98 5.93 -2.36
CA ALA A 40 20.41 6.75 -3.52
C ALA A 40 19.43 7.89 -3.81
N ASP A 41 18.12 7.63 -3.72
CA ASP A 41 17.06 8.65 -3.89
C ASP A 41 17.15 9.75 -2.84
N ALA A 42 17.52 9.41 -1.60
CA ALA A 42 17.72 10.37 -0.52
C ALA A 42 19.10 11.08 -0.58
N GLY A 43 20.06 10.55 -1.35
CA GLY A 43 21.46 11.00 -1.27
C GLY A 43 22.12 10.64 0.07
N MET A 44 21.75 9.50 0.68
CA MET A 44 22.13 9.13 2.05
C MET A 44 22.95 7.84 2.08
N GLU A 45 23.90 7.78 3.00
CA GLU A 45 24.66 6.55 3.27
C GLU A 45 23.96 5.66 4.30
N TRP A 46 24.14 4.35 4.18
CA TRP A 46 23.56 3.37 5.11
C TRP A 46 23.98 3.60 6.58
N SER A 47 25.18 4.10 6.82
CA SER A 47 25.68 4.43 8.15
C SER A 47 24.88 5.49 8.90
N SER A 48 24.07 6.27 8.20
CA SER A 48 23.17 7.27 8.78
C SER A 48 21.85 6.70 9.30
N VAL A 49 21.52 5.46 8.94
CA VAL A 49 20.28 4.80 9.41
C VAL A 49 20.46 4.32 10.84
N GLU A 50 19.50 4.64 11.70
CA GLU A 50 19.58 4.41 13.15
C GLU A 50 18.70 3.24 13.62
N ALA A 51 17.64 2.90 12.86
CA ALA A 51 16.77 1.75 13.11
C ALA A 51 16.14 1.23 11.82
N ALA A 52 15.66 -0.01 11.82
CA ALA A 52 15.00 -0.61 10.67
C ALA A 52 13.80 -1.48 11.06
N TYR A 53 12.68 -1.27 10.38
CA TYR A 53 11.47 -2.09 10.44
C TYR A 53 11.23 -2.76 9.10
N THR A 54 11.02 -4.08 9.10
CA THR A 54 10.80 -4.85 7.86
C THR A 54 9.50 -5.64 7.92
N GLY A 55 8.59 -5.34 7.01
CA GLY A 55 7.34 -6.07 6.82
C GLY A 55 7.54 -7.28 5.90
N THR A 56 7.06 -8.45 6.33
CA THR A 56 7.06 -9.67 5.51
C THR A 56 6.00 -10.64 6.02
N THR A 57 5.49 -11.50 5.16
CA THR A 57 4.45 -12.48 5.50
C THR A 57 4.85 -13.92 5.19
N ARG A 58 5.79 -14.13 4.27
CA ARG A 58 6.10 -15.45 3.72
C ARG A 58 7.50 -15.95 4.03
N LEU A 59 8.38 -15.12 4.58
CA LEU A 59 9.81 -15.42 4.67
C LEU A 59 10.26 -15.98 6.02
N GLY A 60 9.38 -16.21 6.98
CA GLY A 60 9.73 -16.78 8.28
C GLY A 60 10.49 -15.82 9.18
N MET A 61 11.46 -16.32 9.96
CA MET A 61 12.13 -15.56 11.03
C MET A 61 13.35 -14.76 10.54
N ALA A 62 13.61 -13.62 11.19
CA ALA A 62 14.84 -12.83 11.12
C ALA A 62 15.22 -12.36 9.70
N VAL A 63 14.25 -12.01 8.88
CA VAL A 63 14.43 -11.63 7.45
C VAL A 63 15.30 -10.38 7.28
N SER A 64 15.16 -9.39 8.17
CA SER A 64 15.89 -8.13 8.11
C SER A 64 17.40 -8.32 8.16
N ARG A 65 17.87 -9.17 9.07
CA ARG A 65 19.29 -9.34 9.34
C ARG A 65 20.11 -9.89 8.16
N PRO A 66 19.73 -11.02 7.51
CA PRO A 66 20.45 -11.50 6.32
C PRO A 66 20.42 -10.52 5.16
N MET A 67 19.33 -9.75 5.03
CA MET A 67 19.15 -8.75 3.99
C MET A 67 20.04 -7.52 4.22
N LEU A 68 19.87 -6.85 5.36
CA LEU A 68 20.49 -5.55 5.63
C LEU A 68 22.00 -5.63 5.90
N ARG A 69 22.53 -6.77 6.36
CA ARG A 69 23.98 -6.95 6.56
C ARG A 69 24.81 -6.73 5.28
N HIS A 70 24.19 -6.86 4.11
CA HIS A 70 24.84 -6.59 2.81
C HIS A 70 25.06 -5.09 2.53
N LEU A 71 24.49 -4.22 3.35
CA LEU A 71 24.71 -2.78 3.33
C LEU A 71 25.79 -2.35 4.34
N GLY A 72 26.06 -3.20 5.34
CA GLY A 72 27.00 -2.97 6.41
C GLY A 72 26.43 -3.36 7.78
N ALA A 73 27.27 -3.90 8.65
CA ALA A 73 26.92 -4.26 10.01
C ALA A 73 27.12 -3.06 10.95
N THR A 74 26.12 -2.17 11.02
CA THR A 74 26.15 -0.93 11.81
C THR A 74 25.67 -1.08 13.25
N GLY A 75 25.11 -2.24 13.61
CA GLY A 75 24.63 -2.50 14.98
C GLY A 75 23.26 -1.89 15.30
N ILE A 76 22.54 -1.37 14.31
CA ILE A 76 21.21 -0.77 14.49
C ILE A 76 20.18 -1.82 14.93
N PRO A 77 19.17 -1.44 15.73
CA PRO A 77 18.03 -2.29 16.03
C PRO A 77 17.24 -2.61 14.74
N MET A 78 16.87 -3.89 14.59
CA MET A 78 16.10 -4.38 13.45
C MET A 78 14.89 -5.16 13.95
N THR A 79 13.70 -4.74 13.55
CA THR A 79 12.43 -5.38 13.93
C THR A 79 11.70 -5.88 12.69
N GLN A 80 11.23 -7.11 12.77
CA GLN A 80 10.34 -7.69 11.76
C GLN A 80 8.89 -7.51 12.18
N VAL A 81 8.04 -7.14 11.23
CA VAL A 81 6.61 -6.84 11.44
C VAL A 81 5.77 -7.75 10.55
N GLU A 82 4.69 -8.30 11.11
CA GLU A 82 3.71 -9.08 10.38
C GLU A 82 2.30 -8.62 10.76
N ASN A 83 1.49 -8.25 9.75
CA ASN A 83 0.07 -7.89 9.81
C ASN A 83 -0.59 -8.22 8.48
N ALA A 84 -0.37 -9.44 7.98
CA ALA A 84 -0.81 -9.86 6.65
C ALA A 84 -0.43 -8.82 5.57
N SER A 85 -1.37 -8.41 4.71
CA SER A 85 -1.08 -7.41 3.67
C SER A 85 -0.60 -6.06 4.23
N ALA A 86 -0.98 -5.71 5.46
CA ALA A 86 -0.60 -4.46 6.12
C ALA A 86 0.79 -4.49 6.80
N SER A 87 1.61 -5.53 6.58
CA SER A 87 2.88 -5.72 7.29
C SER A 87 3.85 -4.54 7.12
N SER A 88 4.16 -4.12 5.89
CA SER A 88 5.08 -2.99 5.71
C SER A 88 4.42 -1.62 5.96
N SER A 89 3.11 -1.51 5.84
CA SER A 89 2.37 -0.32 6.29
C SER A 89 2.51 -0.13 7.80
N SER A 90 2.40 -1.23 8.57
CA SER A 90 2.66 -1.25 10.02
C SER A 90 4.13 -0.95 10.34
N ALA A 91 5.08 -1.47 9.55
CA ALA A 91 6.51 -1.15 9.68
C ALA A 91 6.76 0.36 9.46
N PHE A 92 6.14 0.96 8.44
CA PHE A 92 6.21 2.41 8.21
C PHE A 92 5.61 3.21 9.38
N ARG A 93 4.48 2.76 9.92
CA ARG A 93 3.89 3.38 11.11
C ARG A 93 4.84 3.37 12.30
N LEU A 94 5.53 2.27 12.57
CA LEU A 94 6.51 2.18 13.64
C LEU A 94 7.69 3.12 13.40
N ALA A 95 8.21 3.20 12.17
CA ALA A 95 9.25 4.14 11.80
C ALA A 95 8.82 5.61 12.04
N CYS A 96 7.60 5.97 11.63
CA CYS A 96 7.06 7.31 11.88
C CYS A 96 6.96 7.62 13.39
N ARG A 97 6.53 6.65 14.19
CA ARG A 97 6.41 6.82 15.65
C ARG A 97 7.77 7.00 16.33
N ASP A 98 8.78 6.23 15.92
CA ASP A 98 10.13 6.36 16.45
C ASP A 98 10.71 7.73 16.14
N VAL A 99 10.58 8.18 14.89
CA VAL A 99 11.03 9.51 14.49
C VAL A 99 10.25 10.59 15.23
N ALA A 100 8.92 10.51 15.26
CA ALA A 100 8.08 11.50 15.93
C ALA A 100 8.42 11.63 17.43
N ALA A 101 8.57 10.49 18.12
CA ALA A 101 8.88 10.45 19.55
C ALA A 101 10.34 10.77 19.91
N GLY A 102 11.23 10.89 18.91
CA GLY A 102 12.63 11.23 19.12
C GLY A 102 13.53 10.07 19.54
N PHE A 103 13.09 8.82 19.36
CA PHE A 103 13.93 7.64 19.57
C PHE A 103 15.03 7.50 18.50
N SER A 104 14.73 7.92 17.29
CA SER A 104 15.64 7.92 16.15
C SER A 104 15.36 9.12 15.26
N ASP A 105 16.38 9.57 14.53
CA ASP A 105 16.25 10.64 13.54
C ASP A 105 16.12 10.12 12.11
N VAL A 106 16.65 8.92 11.85
CA VAL A 106 16.65 8.27 10.52
C VAL A 106 16.27 6.81 10.68
N VAL A 107 15.13 6.42 10.13
CA VAL A 107 14.59 5.07 10.23
C VAL A 107 14.25 4.51 8.85
N LEU A 108 14.69 3.28 8.58
CA LEU A 108 14.29 2.51 7.41
C LEU A 108 12.98 1.78 7.68
N ALA A 109 11.97 2.00 6.84
CA ALA A 109 10.84 1.11 6.71
C ALA A 109 10.92 0.36 5.39
N ALA A 110 10.91 -0.97 5.42
CA ALA A 110 11.01 -1.82 4.24
C ALA A 110 9.96 -2.92 4.26
N GLY A 111 9.71 -3.48 3.09
CA GLY A 111 8.91 -4.68 2.94
C GLY A 111 9.53 -5.60 1.89
N VAL A 112 9.47 -6.90 2.11
CA VAL A 112 9.96 -7.89 1.16
C VAL A 112 9.18 -9.19 1.30
N ASP A 113 8.77 -9.76 0.16
CA ASP A 113 8.26 -11.12 0.11
C ASP A 113 8.68 -11.83 -1.17
N LYS A 114 8.71 -13.14 -1.10
CA LYS A 114 9.09 -14.05 -2.16
C LYS A 114 7.89 -14.88 -2.59
N ALA A 115 7.59 -14.92 -3.88
CA ALA A 115 6.62 -15.86 -4.42
C ALA A 115 7.24 -17.28 -4.50
N GLY A 116 6.42 -18.29 -4.24
CA GLY A 116 6.85 -19.67 -4.28
C GLY A 116 5.83 -20.60 -3.62
N LYS A 117 6.07 -21.89 -3.68
CA LYS A 117 5.31 -22.86 -2.91
C LYS A 117 5.71 -22.73 -1.44
N VAL A 118 5.03 -21.86 -0.71
CA VAL A 118 5.05 -21.93 0.74
C VAL A 118 4.25 -23.19 1.12
N ASN A 119 4.90 -24.17 1.68
CA ASN A 119 4.23 -25.32 2.28
C ASN A 119 3.50 -24.83 3.54
N ARG A 120 2.31 -24.27 3.36
CA ARG A 120 1.49 -23.76 4.47
C ARG A 120 1.11 -24.85 5.47
N GLY A 121 1.24 -26.14 5.10
CA GLY A 121 0.98 -27.26 5.98
C GLY A 121 2.00 -27.47 7.09
N GLU A 122 3.17 -26.82 7.03
CA GLU A 122 4.24 -26.94 8.04
C GLU A 122 4.42 -25.68 8.91
N GLN A 123 3.62 -24.65 8.69
CA GLN A 123 3.62 -23.52 9.61
C GLN A 123 2.92 -23.94 10.90
N LEU A 124 3.71 -24.20 11.91
CA LEU A 124 3.29 -24.46 13.30
C LEU A 124 2.70 -23.18 13.92
N THR A 125 1.57 -22.74 13.41
CA THR A 125 0.86 -21.59 14.01
C THR A 125 0.01 -22.01 15.20
N GLY A 126 -0.08 -23.31 15.50
CA GLY A 126 -0.96 -23.82 16.54
C GLY A 126 -2.46 -23.70 16.23
N ILE A 127 -2.81 -23.11 15.09
CA ILE A 127 -4.18 -22.96 14.59
C ILE A 127 -4.24 -23.65 13.24
N ALA A 128 -5.04 -24.72 13.16
CA ALA A 128 -5.25 -25.38 11.88
C ALA A 128 -5.92 -24.39 10.91
N PRO A 129 -5.38 -24.19 9.68
CA PRO A 129 -5.88 -23.18 8.74
C PRO A 129 -7.35 -23.33 8.36
N HIS A 130 -7.97 -24.44 8.68
CA HIS A 130 -9.34 -24.80 8.28
C HIS A 130 -10.33 -24.93 9.46
N ASP A 131 -9.86 -24.86 10.71
CA ASP A 131 -10.72 -25.06 11.88
C ASP A 131 -11.48 -23.80 12.32
N GLY A 132 -11.19 -22.64 11.74
CA GLY A 132 -11.74 -21.35 12.13
C GLY A 132 -12.73 -20.73 11.15
N GLY A 133 -13.31 -21.47 10.20
CA GLY A 133 -14.21 -20.88 9.20
C GLY A 133 -13.50 -19.87 8.29
N LEU A 134 -12.25 -20.16 7.93
CA LEU A 134 -11.46 -19.30 7.05
C LEU A 134 -12.17 -19.16 5.71
N VAL A 135 -12.69 -17.95 5.48
CA VAL A 135 -13.29 -17.58 4.20
C VAL A 135 -12.16 -17.57 3.15
N VAL A 136 -12.35 -18.34 2.08
CA VAL A 136 -11.45 -18.25 0.92
C VAL A 136 -11.58 -16.84 0.35
N PRO A 137 -10.50 -16.01 0.30
CA PRO A 137 -10.63 -14.59 -0.06
C PRO A 137 -11.39 -14.35 -1.35
N SER A 138 -11.13 -15.14 -2.40
CA SER A 138 -11.82 -14.98 -3.70
C SER A 138 -13.33 -15.23 -3.60
N VAL A 139 -13.78 -16.12 -2.71
CA VAL A 139 -15.21 -16.36 -2.50
C VAL A 139 -15.84 -15.23 -1.70
N HIS A 140 -15.15 -14.74 -0.67
CA HIS A 140 -15.62 -13.61 0.14
C HIS A 140 -15.85 -12.37 -0.74
N TYR A 141 -14.84 -11.98 -1.52
CA TYR A 141 -14.95 -10.79 -2.37
C TYR A 141 -15.90 -10.99 -3.56
N ALA A 142 -16.11 -12.22 -4.04
CA ALA A 142 -17.16 -12.50 -5.02
C ALA A 142 -18.56 -12.26 -4.44
N LEU A 143 -18.80 -12.66 -3.19
CA LEU A 143 -20.07 -12.40 -2.51
C LEU A 143 -20.30 -10.89 -2.29
N LEU A 144 -19.26 -10.16 -1.89
CA LEU A 144 -19.31 -8.69 -1.77
C LEU A 144 -19.59 -8.01 -3.12
N ALA A 145 -18.99 -8.52 -4.21
CA ALA A 145 -19.27 -8.03 -5.56
C ALA A 145 -20.73 -8.23 -5.96
N GLU A 146 -21.29 -9.41 -5.72
CA GLU A 146 -22.70 -9.71 -5.99
C GLU A 146 -23.65 -8.84 -5.14
N GLU A 147 -23.30 -8.62 -3.87
CA GLU A 147 -24.09 -7.74 -2.97
C GLU A 147 -24.05 -6.30 -3.48
N TYR A 148 -22.87 -5.78 -3.84
CA TYR A 148 -22.72 -4.43 -4.37
C TYR A 148 -23.48 -4.21 -5.68
N MET A 149 -23.34 -5.12 -6.63
CA MET A 149 -24.05 -5.07 -7.92
C MET A 149 -25.57 -5.02 -7.71
N ARG A 150 -26.10 -5.85 -6.80
CA ARG A 150 -27.52 -5.89 -6.48
C ARG A 150 -27.99 -4.61 -5.78
N ALA A 151 -27.22 -4.10 -4.79
CA ALA A 151 -27.57 -2.93 -4.01
C ALA A 151 -27.54 -1.65 -4.87
N SER A 152 -26.58 -1.56 -5.78
CA SER A 152 -26.37 -0.39 -6.66
C SER A 152 -27.09 -0.50 -8.01
N ASN A 153 -27.73 -1.65 -8.29
CA ASN A 153 -28.41 -1.95 -9.56
C ASN A 153 -27.46 -1.78 -10.78
N VAL A 154 -26.26 -2.37 -10.70
CA VAL A 154 -25.23 -2.32 -11.74
C VAL A 154 -24.80 -3.74 -12.14
N GLY A 155 -24.18 -3.90 -13.31
CA GLY A 155 -23.70 -5.19 -13.81
C GLY A 155 -22.20 -5.43 -13.58
N GLU A 156 -21.70 -6.59 -14.02
CA GLU A 156 -20.28 -7.00 -13.91
C GLU A 156 -19.32 -5.99 -14.57
N GLU A 157 -19.78 -5.26 -15.59
CA GLU A 157 -18.97 -4.28 -16.31
C GLU A 157 -18.45 -3.16 -15.43
N VAL A 158 -19.13 -2.84 -14.32
CA VAL A 158 -18.68 -1.81 -13.38
C VAL A 158 -17.43 -2.26 -12.63
N ILE A 159 -17.40 -3.51 -12.18
CA ILE A 159 -16.23 -4.09 -11.51
C ILE A 159 -15.09 -4.26 -12.50
N ALA A 160 -15.39 -4.72 -13.72
CA ALA A 160 -14.41 -4.86 -14.79
C ALA A 160 -13.76 -3.51 -15.18
N ARG A 161 -14.49 -2.38 -15.12
CA ARG A 161 -13.93 -1.03 -15.37
C ARG A 161 -12.85 -0.62 -14.38
N VAL A 162 -12.95 -1.04 -13.11
CA VAL A 162 -11.86 -0.86 -12.14
C VAL A 162 -10.59 -1.53 -12.65
N ALA A 163 -10.70 -2.80 -13.04
CA ALA A 163 -9.56 -3.54 -13.58
C ALA A 163 -9.00 -2.89 -14.86
N VAL A 164 -9.84 -2.43 -15.77
CA VAL A 164 -9.41 -1.69 -16.99
C VAL A 164 -8.58 -0.46 -16.62
N LYS A 165 -9.09 0.39 -15.69
CA LYS A 165 -8.38 1.58 -15.22
C LYS A 165 -7.03 1.22 -14.58
N ASN A 166 -7.01 0.23 -13.70
CA ASN A 166 -5.79 -0.15 -12.99
C ASN A 166 -4.76 -0.80 -13.93
N HIS A 167 -5.18 -1.60 -14.90
CA HIS A 167 -4.28 -2.12 -15.93
C HIS A 167 -3.72 -1.02 -16.84
N LEU A 168 -4.51 0.02 -17.19
CA LEU A 168 -4.03 1.19 -17.91
C LEU A 168 -2.96 1.95 -17.09
N ASN A 169 -3.18 2.16 -15.80
CA ASN A 169 -2.22 2.80 -14.91
C ASN A 169 -0.95 1.95 -14.78
N GLY A 170 -1.09 0.64 -14.55
CA GLY A 170 0.02 -0.31 -14.44
C GLY A 170 0.87 -0.42 -15.70
N SER A 171 0.28 -0.26 -16.89
CA SER A 171 1.03 -0.27 -18.16
C SER A 171 2.06 0.86 -18.26
N LYS A 172 1.82 1.95 -17.54
CA LYS A 172 2.70 3.13 -17.46
C LYS A 172 3.73 3.02 -16.31
N ASN A 173 3.66 1.98 -15.47
CA ASN A 173 4.49 1.83 -14.28
C ASN A 173 5.60 0.80 -14.49
N PRO A 174 6.91 1.21 -14.53
CA PRO A 174 8.03 0.30 -14.73
C PRO A 174 8.19 -0.73 -13.61
N TYR A 175 7.64 -0.45 -12.43
CA TYR A 175 7.70 -1.36 -11.27
C TYR A 175 6.52 -2.35 -11.23
N ALA A 176 5.51 -2.19 -12.08
CA ALA A 176 4.32 -3.03 -12.05
C ALA A 176 4.58 -4.46 -12.55
N HIS A 177 3.89 -5.41 -11.93
CA HIS A 177 3.90 -6.81 -12.33
C HIS A 177 3.23 -7.01 -13.69
N ARG A 178 2.07 -6.36 -13.90
CA ARG A 178 1.29 -6.40 -15.13
C ARG A 178 1.41 -5.05 -15.83
N GLN A 179 2.12 -5.01 -16.95
CA GLN A 179 2.42 -3.79 -17.70
C GLN A 179 1.70 -3.75 -19.05
N ARG A 180 0.53 -4.36 -19.15
CA ARG A 180 -0.26 -4.38 -20.37
C ARG A 180 -1.65 -3.81 -20.10
N GLU A 181 -2.06 -2.87 -20.95
CA GLU A 181 -3.45 -2.39 -21.01
C GLU A 181 -4.41 -3.54 -21.32
N ARG A 182 -5.63 -3.45 -20.80
CA ARG A 182 -6.70 -4.40 -21.02
C ARG A 182 -7.97 -3.68 -21.45
N SER A 183 -8.64 -4.21 -22.46
CA SER A 183 -9.97 -3.75 -22.83
C SER A 183 -11.02 -4.30 -21.87
N LEU A 184 -12.22 -3.69 -21.86
CA LEU A 184 -13.34 -4.18 -21.09
C LEU A 184 -13.72 -5.62 -21.49
N ASP A 185 -13.75 -5.90 -22.81
CA ASP A 185 -14.06 -7.22 -23.35
C ASP A 185 -13.02 -8.27 -22.94
N GLU A 186 -11.72 -7.90 -22.89
CA GLU A 186 -10.66 -8.80 -22.37
C GLU A 186 -10.86 -9.12 -20.90
N VAL A 187 -11.30 -8.17 -20.07
CA VAL A 187 -11.54 -8.39 -18.64
C VAL A 187 -12.79 -9.26 -18.45
N LEU A 188 -13.90 -8.92 -19.06
CA LEU A 188 -15.16 -9.68 -18.95
C LEU A 188 -15.06 -11.09 -19.53
N GLY A 189 -14.27 -11.27 -20.59
CA GLY A 189 -14.03 -12.58 -21.22
C GLY A 189 -12.91 -13.40 -20.56
N ASP A 190 -12.27 -12.92 -19.48
CA ASP A 190 -11.19 -13.64 -18.83
C ASP A 190 -11.72 -14.81 -17.96
N ARG A 191 -10.82 -15.69 -17.56
CA ARG A 191 -11.14 -16.89 -16.79
C ARG A 191 -11.82 -16.55 -15.45
N PRO A 192 -12.98 -17.14 -15.14
CA PRO A 192 -13.63 -16.94 -13.85
C PRO A 192 -12.79 -17.54 -12.71
N ILE A 193 -12.82 -16.88 -11.54
CA ILE A 193 -12.15 -17.30 -10.31
C ILE A 193 -13.17 -17.75 -9.26
N ALA A 194 -14.18 -16.92 -8.98
CA ALA A 194 -15.26 -17.20 -8.05
C ALA A 194 -16.46 -16.30 -8.39
N GLY A 195 -17.68 -16.86 -8.48
CA GLY A 195 -18.87 -16.11 -8.86
C GLY A 195 -18.65 -15.31 -10.16
N SER A 196 -18.97 -14.04 -10.15
CA SER A 196 -18.77 -13.11 -11.27
C SER A 196 -17.31 -12.67 -11.44
N LEU A 197 -16.45 -12.80 -10.42
CA LEU A 197 -15.08 -12.33 -10.47
C LEU A 197 -14.20 -13.08 -11.48
N LYS A 198 -13.51 -12.32 -12.32
CA LYS A 198 -12.55 -12.82 -13.31
C LYS A 198 -11.11 -12.69 -12.79
N ARG A 199 -10.17 -13.42 -13.39
CA ARG A 199 -8.75 -13.41 -13.00
C ARG A 199 -8.09 -12.03 -13.11
N LEU A 200 -8.48 -11.21 -14.07
CA LEU A 200 -7.94 -9.84 -14.23
C LEU A 200 -8.50 -8.84 -13.20
N GLU A 201 -9.59 -9.20 -12.53
CA GLU A 201 -10.18 -8.45 -11.43
C GLU A 201 -9.61 -8.85 -10.05
N CYS A 202 -8.62 -9.73 -10.05
CA CYS A 202 -7.89 -10.20 -8.87
C CYS A 202 -6.40 -9.86 -8.99
N CYS A 203 -5.78 -9.50 -7.88
CA CYS A 203 -4.35 -9.22 -7.84
C CYS A 203 -3.50 -10.46 -8.19
N PRO A 204 -2.37 -10.32 -8.89
CA PRO A 204 -1.45 -11.41 -9.11
C PRO A 204 -0.67 -11.71 -7.83
N ILE A 205 -0.45 -12.99 -7.56
CA ILE A 205 0.51 -13.40 -6.54
C ILE A 205 1.92 -13.17 -7.12
N GLY A 206 2.75 -12.42 -6.39
CA GLY A 206 4.06 -12.02 -6.86
C GLY A 206 5.11 -11.96 -5.75
N GLU A 207 6.28 -11.50 -6.13
CA GLU A 207 7.40 -11.20 -5.26
C GLU A 207 7.93 -9.79 -5.54
N GLY A 208 8.65 -9.21 -4.60
CA GLY A 208 9.24 -7.90 -4.73
C GLY A 208 9.66 -7.32 -3.39
N ALA A 209 10.14 -6.10 -3.43
CA ALA A 209 10.53 -5.36 -2.24
C ALA A 209 10.26 -3.86 -2.42
N SER A 210 10.08 -3.17 -1.31
CA SER A 210 9.94 -1.73 -1.23
C SER A 210 10.67 -1.21 0.01
N ALA A 211 11.16 0.02 -0.05
CA ALA A 211 11.86 0.67 1.04
C ALA A 211 11.59 2.17 1.03
N VAL A 212 11.46 2.76 2.21
CA VAL A 212 11.43 4.21 2.39
C VAL A 212 12.28 4.61 3.58
N LEU A 213 12.88 5.80 3.52
CA LEU A 213 13.61 6.42 4.60
C LEU A 213 12.74 7.49 5.24
N VAL A 214 12.49 7.32 6.52
CA VAL A 214 11.70 8.20 7.37
C VAL A 214 12.66 9.01 8.24
N VAL A 215 12.53 10.34 8.21
CA VAL A 215 13.48 11.22 8.89
C VAL A 215 12.80 12.32 9.70
N SER A 216 13.51 12.83 10.71
CA SER A 216 13.15 14.06 11.42
C SER A 216 13.58 15.29 10.64
N ASP A 217 13.01 16.44 10.97
CA ASP A 217 13.43 17.75 10.46
C ASP A 217 14.92 18.03 10.75
N ALA A 218 15.37 17.70 11.95
CA ALA A 218 16.77 17.85 12.35
C ALA A 218 17.74 16.97 11.53
N ALA A 219 17.30 15.77 11.12
CA ALA A 219 18.11 14.92 10.26
C ALA A 219 18.28 15.51 8.85
N ILE A 220 17.23 16.15 8.31
CA ILE A 220 17.29 16.81 7.00
C ILE A 220 18.40 17.86 7.03
N ASP A 221 18.43 18.73 8.03
CA ASP A 221 19.44 19.78 8.17
C ASP A 221 20.84 19.20 8.46
N ARG A 222 20.94 18.28 9.41
CA ARG A 222 22.23 17.69 9.84
C ARG A 222 22.93 16.93 8.71
N LEU A 223 22.17 16.25 7.87
CA LEU A 223 22.70 15.43 6.78
C LEU A 223 22.74 16.19 5.43
N GLY A 224 22.28 17.45 5.38
CA GLY A 224 22.23 18.24 4.16
C GLY A 224 21.32 17.68 3.08
N LEU A 225 20.20 17.05 3.47
CA LEU A 225 19.26 16.45 2.54
C LEU A 225 18.41 17.51 1.84
N ASP A 226 17.96 17.21 0.63
CA ASP A 226 17.13 18.14 -0.14
C ASP A 226 15.71 18.25 0.46
N ARG A 227 15.50 19.33 1.21
CA ARG A 227 14.22 19.62 1.86
C ARG A 227 13.05 19.75 0.88
N SER A 228 13.30 20.16 -0.36
CA SER A 228 12.25 20.27 -1.37
C SER A 228 11.67 18.91 -1.78
N ARG A 229 12.39 17.82 -1.53
CA ARG A 229 11.98 16.44 -1.77
C ARG A 229 11.37 15.75 -0.55
N ALA A 230 11.37 16.43 0.62
CA ALA A 230 10.84 15.88 1.85
C ALA A 230 9.30 15.90 1.85
N VAL A 231 8.67 14.74 1.82
CA VAL A 231 7.21 14.60 1.87
C VAL A 231 6.79 14.39 3.32
N GLN A 232 5.96 15.30 3.85
CA GLN A 232 5.54 15.25 5.24
C GLN A 232 4.51 14.16 5.49
N VAL A 233 4.64 13.42 6.58
CA VAL A 233 3.64 12.47 7.07
C VAL A 233 2.73 13.21 8.05
N LEU A 234 1.48 13.49 7.63
CA LEU A 234 0.50 14.21 8.45
C LEU A 234 -0.19 13.29 9.44
N SER A 235 -0.46 12.04 9.06
CA SER A 235 -1.05 11.05 9.96
C SER A 235 -0.59 9.64 9.61
N SER A 236 -0.65 8.77 10.63
CA SER A 236 -0.34 7.35 10.49
C SER A 236 -1.17 6.56 11.48
N THR A 237 -2.36 6.14 11.05
CA THR A 237 -3.39 5.53 11.87
C THR A 237 -3.49 4.03 11.60
N GLN A 238 -3.68 3.24 12.64
CA GLN A 238 -3.92 1.80 12.56
C GLN A 238 -5.02 1.41 13.53
N ARG A 239 -5.97 0.61 13.04
CA ARG A 239 -7.03 0.01 13.86
C ARG A 239 -7.13 -1.48 13.57
N SER A 240 -7.56 -2.23 14.54
CA SER A 240 -8.10 -3.57 14.35
C SER A 240 -9.62 -3.53 14.40
N GLU A 241 -10.27 -4.60 13.96
CA GLU A 241 -11.71 -4.72 14.00
C GLU A 241 -12.26 -4.46 15.42
N GLU A 242 -13.35 -3.72 15.47
CA GLU A 242 -14.21 -3.64 16.65
C GLU A 242 -15.30 -4.71 16.52
N LEU A 243 -15.89 -5.10 17.63
CA LEU A 243 -16.79 -6.24 17.74
C LEU A 243 -17.79 -6.46 16.59
N TYR A 244 -17.73 -7.60 16.08
CA TYR A 244 -18.66 -8.58 15.54
C TYR A 244 -20.10 -8.13 15.37
N GLY A 245 -20.49 -7.83 14.18
CA GLY A 245 -21.87 -7.48 13.82
C GLY A 245 -21.99 -6.72 12.53
N ALA A 246 -20.90 -6.13 12.02
CA ALA A 246 -20.90 -5.47 10.72
C ALA A 246 -20.95 -6.53 9.60
N LYS A 247 -21.80 -6.33 8.61
CA LYS A 247 -21.92 -7.20 7.43
C LYS A 247 -20.65 -7.21 6.58
N SER A 248 -19.84 -6.14 6.64
CA SER A 248 -18.56 -6.03 5.98
C SER A 248 -17.62 -5.27 6.91
N PHE A 249 -16.90 -6.02 7.74
CA PHE A 249 -15.96 -5.43 8.70
C PHE A 249 -14.81 -4.67 8.02
N ASP A 250 -14.36 -5.10 6.82
CA ASP A 250 -13.30 -4.41 6.07
C ASP A 250 -13.73 -3.00 5.64
N VAL A 251 -14.97 -2.82 5.20
CA VAL A 251 -15.53 -1.53 4.78
C VAL A 251 -15.70 -0.60 5.99
N GLU A 252 -16.26 -1.10 7.10
CA GLU A 252 -16.43 -0.32 8.31
C GLU A 252 -15.09 0.05 8.95
N LEU A 253 -14.14 -0.88 8.96
CA LEU A 253 -12.80 -0.67 9.45
C LEU A 253 -12.04 0.36 8.58
N THR A 254 -12.19 0.30 7.26
CA THR A 254 -11.67 1.30 6.31
C THR A 254 -12.23 2.68 6.61
N LYS A 255 -13.56 2.79 6.76
CA LYS A 255 -14.25 4.03 7.08
C LYS A 255 -13.71 4.66 8.36
N THR A 256 -13.78 3.92 9.47
CA THR A 256 -13.41 4.44 10.78
C THR A 256 -11.92 4.80 10.88
N THR A 257 -11.04 4.01 10.23
CA THR A 257 -9.61 4.29 10.20
C THR A 257 -9.29 5.51 9.34
N THR A 258 -9.98 5.66 8.19
CA THR A 258 -9.80 6.83 7.31
C THR A 258 -10.31 8.10 7.96
N GLU A 259 -11.49 8.09 8.54
CA GLU A 259 -12.06 9.24 9.28
C GLU A 259 -11.09 9.71 10.39
N GLN A 260 -10.54 8.78 11.16
CA GLN A 260 -9.55 9.10 12.19
C GLN A 260 -8.27 9.68 11.59
N SER A 261 -7.77 9.11 10.48
CA SER A 261 -6.53 9.54 9.83
C SER A 261 -6.66 10.94 9.21
N LEU A 262 -7.78 11.22 8.55
CA LEU A 262 -8.09 12.54 8.00
C LEU A 262 -8.25 13.60 9.09
N ALA A 263 -8.94 13.26 10.18
CA ALA A 263 -9.07 14.14 11.34
C ALA A 263 -7.71 14.46 11.99
N GLU A 264 -6.82 13.46 12.11
CA GLU A 264 -5.44 13.63 12.59
C GLU A 264 -4.63 14.52 11.65
N ALA A 265 -4.79 14.34 10.34
CA ALA A 265 -4.13 15.15 9.32
C ALA A 265 -4.68 16.58 9.19
N GLY A 266 -5.85 16.86 9.76
CA GLY A 266 -6.52 18.15 9.65
C GLY A 266 -7.08 18.47 8.26
N ILE A 267 -7.38 17.44 7.46
CA ILE A 267 -7.93 17.59 6.11
C ILE A 267 -9.24 16.80 5.95
N ARG A 268 -9.95 17.07 4.87
CA ARG A 268 -11.16 16.33 4.47
C ARG A 268 -10.88 15.46 3.24
N ALA A 269 -11.70 14.44 3.01
CA ALA A 269 -11.56 13.50 1.90
C ALA A 269 -11.55 14.19 0.51
N GLU A 270 -12.31 15.28 0.36
CA GLU A 270 -12.37 16.05 -0.89
C GLU A 270 -11.07 16.78 -1.24
N GLN A 271 -10.16 16.92 -0.28
CA GLN A 271 -8.84 17.55 -0.47
C GLN A 271 -7.76 16.56 -0.92
N LEU A 272 -8.07 15.26 -0.95
CA LEU A 272 -7.15 14.26 -1.45
C LEU A 272 -7.05 14.31 -2.97
N ASP A 273 -5.82 14.32 -3.47
CA ASP A 273 -5.50 14.32 -4.90
C ASP A 273 -5.14 12.93 -5.41
N VAL A 274 -4.54 12.11 -4.53
CA VAL A 274 -4.03 10.78 -4.86
C VAL A 274 -4.35 9.79 -3.74
N VAL A 275 -4.85 8.62 -4.10
CA VAL A 275 -5.10 7.52 -3.16
C VAL A 275 -4.54 6.22 -3.72
N GLU A 276 -3.67 5.56 -2.97
CA GLU A 276 -3.31 4.16 -3.17
C GLU A 276 -4.07 3.35 -2.13
N LEU A 277 -4.97 2.49 -2.57
CA LEU A 277 -5.80 1.68 -1.67
C LEU A 277 -5.56 0.18 -1.84
N HIS A 278 -6.06 -0.61 -0.92
CA HIS A 278 -6.05 -2.07 -1.01
C HIS A 278 -7.14 -2.52 -1.98
N ASP A 279 -6.76 -2.87 -3.19
CA ASP A 279 -7.61 -3.41 -4.24
C ASP A 279 -7.11 -4.81 -4.68
N ALA A 280 -6.99 -5.71 -3.70
CA ALA A 280 -6.64 -7.11 -4.02
C ALA A 280 -7.69 -7.76 -4.94
N PHE A 281 -8.91 -7.27 -4.87
CA PHE A 281 -10.02 -7.56 -5.77
C PHE A 281 -10.68 -6.24 -6.21
N ALA A 282 -11.10 -6.16 -7.45
CA ALA A 282 -11.61 -4.90 -8.05
C ALA A 282 -12.80 -4.29 -7.30
N ILE A 283 -13.62 -5.11 -6.66
CA ILE A 283 -14.77 -4.64 -5.86
C ILE A 283 -14.36 -3.76 -4.68
N GLU A 284 -13.18 -4.00 -4.10
CA GLU A 284 -12.68 -3.24 -2.95
C GLU A 284 -12.49 -1.76 -3.29
N GLU A 285 -12.07 -1.44 -4.52
CA GLU A 285 -11.91 -0.03 -4.93
C GLU A 285 -13.25 0.71 -4.87
N LEU A 286 -14.34 0.10 -5.33
CA LEU A 286 -15.67 0.72 -5.29
C LEU A 286 -16.15 0.91 -3.85
N GLN A 287 -16.07 -0.13 -3.04
CA GLN A 287 -16.53 -0.08 -1.66
C GLN A 287 -15.67 0.86 -0.79
N TYR A 288 -14.36 0.83 -0.96
CA TYR A 288 -13.45 1.63 -0.13
C TYR A 288 -13.46 3.12 -0.52
N THR A 289 -13.66 3.47 -1.79
CA THR A 289 -13.82 4.88 -2.18
C THR A 289 -15.07 5.51 -1.56
N GLU A 290 -16.16 4.76 -1.46
CA GLU A 290 -17.36 5.17 -0.74
C GLU A 290 -17.12 5.25 0.77
N ALA A 291 -16.48 4.23 1.36
CA ALA A 291 -16.19 4.19 2.79
C ALA A 291 -15.25 5.31 3.24
N MET A 292 -14.28 5.70 2.41
CA MET A 292 -13.36 6.81 2.66
C MET A 292 -14.01 8.19 2.51
N GLY A 293 -15.25 8.27 2.02
CA GLY A 293 -15.93 9.54 1.76
C GLY A 293 -15.43 10.26 0.50
N LEU A 294 -14.77 9.56 -0.43
CA LEU A 294 -14.37 10.13 -1.72
C LEU A 294 -15.56 10.35 -2.65
N CYS A 295 -16.63 9.63 -2.43
CA CYS A 295 -17.95 9.85 -3.04
C CYS A 295 -19.04 9.39 -2.07
N GLY A 296 -20.30 9.71 -2.39
CA GLY A 296 -21.43 9.25 -1.57
C GLY A 296 -21.72 7.75 -1.75
N PRO A 297 -22.45 7.13 -0.83
CA PRO A 297 -22.84 5.72 -0.92
C PRO A 297 -23.54 5.39 -2.25
N GLY A 298 -23.14 4.32 -2.90
CA GLY A 298 -23.66 3.87 -4.20
C GLY A 298 -23.22 4.72 -5.39
N GLN A 299 -22.29 5.66 -5.22
CA GLN A 299 -21.87 6.59 -6.29
C GLN A 299 -20.55 6.21 -6.95
N ALA A 300 -19.76 5.29 -6.39
CA ALA A 300 -18.43 4.97 -6.90
C ALA A 300 -18.45 4.51 -8.36
N SER A 301 -19.45 3.73 -8.75
CA SER A 301 -19.62 3.27 -10.14
C SER A 301 -19.82 4.43 -11.13
N ARG A 302 -20.58 5.45 -10.75
CA ARG A 302 -20.81 6.65 -11.55
C ARG A 302 -19.55 7.52 -11.63
N GLU A 303 -18.89 7.76 -10.52
CA GLU A 303 -17.65 8.56 -10.48
C GLU A 303 -16.53 7.90 -11.28
N LEU A 304 -16.41 6.57 -11.19
CA LEU A 304 -15.50 5.80 -12.04
C LEU A 304 -15.82 5.96 -13.54
N ALA A 305 -17.09 5.83 -13.93
CA ALA A 305 -17.52 5.97 -15.31
C ALA A 305 -17.30 7.38 -15.87
N ASN A 306 -17.42 8.41 -15.03
CA ASN A 306 -17.16 9.81 -15.39
C ASN A 306 -15.66 10.16 -15.43
N GLY A 307 -14.75 9.25 -15.05
CA GLY A 307 -13.32 9.48 -15.04
C GLY A 307 -12.81 10.25 -13.81
N GLU A 308 -13.63 10.48 -12.80
CA GLU A 308 -13.27 11.23 -11.60
C GLU A 308 -12.15 10.55 -10.78
N PHE A 309 -12.02 9.20 -10.92
CA PHE A 309 -11.00 8.38 -10.27
C PHE A 309 -9.79 8.07 -11.16
N ALA A 310 -9.77 8.58 -12.39
CA ALA A 310 -8.65 8.44 -13.30
C ALA A 310 -7.53 9.45 -12.97
N ILE A 311 -6.32 9.20 -13.47
CA ILE A 311 -5.23 10.20 -13.49
C ILE A 311 -5.72 11.39 -14.32
N GLY A 312 -5.66 12.60 -13.76
CA GLY A 312 -6.22 13.83 -14.33
C GLY A 312 -7.68 14.10 -13.96
N GLY A 313 -8.37 13.16 -13.31
CA GLY A 313 -9.67 13.37 -12.68
C GLY A 313 -9.58 14.11 -11.34
N ARG A 314 -10.68 14.15 -10.59
CA ARG A 314 -10.71 14.83 -9.29
C ARG A 314 -9.73 14.24 -8.27
N VAL A 315 -9.65 12.91 -8.22
CA VAL A 315 -8.73 12.18 -7.36
C VAL A 315 -8.21 10.94 -8.09
N ALA A 316 -6.90 10.82 -8.27
CA ALA A 316 -6.33 9.63 -8.88
C ALA A 316 -6.36 8.45 -7.89
N ILE A 317 -7.16 7.44 -8.18
CA ILE A 317 -7.22 6.21 -7.39
C ILE A 317 -6.31 5.16 -8.03
N SER A 318 -5.39 4.61 -7.21
CA SER A 318 -4.43 3.57 -7.62
C SER A 318 -3.64 3.94 -8.91
N PRO A 319 -2.99 5.13 -8.95
CA PRO A 319 -2.22 5.54 -10.13
C PRO A 319 -1.01 4.62 -10.41
N SER A 320 -0.52 3.88 -9.40
CA SER A 320 0.51 2.85 -9.59
C SER A 320 0.04 1.68 -10.48
N GLY A 321 -1.27 1.51 -10.61
CA GLY A 321 -1.95 0.34 -11.18
C GLY A 321 -2.66 -0.50 -10.12
N GLY A 322 -2.64 -0.04 -8.86
CA GLY A 322 -3.25 -0.76 -7.74
C GLY A 322 -2.66 -2.16 -7.53
N LEU A 323 -3.17 -2.90 -6.59
CA LEU A 323 -2.75 -4.28 -6.38
C LEU A 323 -3.08 -5.16 -7.60
N LEU A 324 -4.10 -4.78 -8.38
CA LEU A 324 -4.53 -5.52 -9.59
C LEU A 324 -3.46 -5.56 -10.67
N ALA A 325 -2.71 -4.48 -10.90
CA ALA A 325 -1.71 -4.40 -11.95
C ALA A 325 -0.30 -4.14 -11.43
N MET A 326 -0.09 -3.22 -10.48
CA MET A 326 1.18 -3.07 -9.79
C MET A 326 1.61 -4.40 -9.18
N GLY A 327 0.66 -5.15 -8.63
CA GLY A 327 0.90 -6.45 -8.02
C GLY A 327 0.82 -6.40 -6.50
N HIS A 328 0.64 -7.59 -5.91
CA HIS A 328 0.49 -7.73 -4.45
C HIS A 328 1.41 -8.81 -3.89
N PRO A 329 2.70 -8.53 -3.74
CA PRO A 329 3.62 -9.46 -3.07
C PRO A 329 3.38 -9.55 -1.55
N ILE A 330 2.32 -8.98 -1.04
CA ILE A 330 1.79 -8.94 0.33
C ILE A 330 2.68 -8.06 1.23
N GLY A 331 3.76 -8.58 1.79
CA GLY A 331 4.61 -7.87 2.74
C GLY A 331 5.08 -6.47 2.30
N PRO A 332 5.62 -6.28 1.09
CA PRO A 332 6.13 -4.99 0.65
C PRO A 332 5.07 -3.99 0.16
N THR A 333 3.81 -4.39 0.01
CA THR A 333 2.78 -3.58 -0.67
C THR A 333 2.58 -2.22 -0.01
N GLY A 334 2.48 -2.13 1.31
CA GLY A 334 2.20 -0.86 2.00
C GLY A 334 3.30 0.18 1.83
N VAL A 335 4.57 -0.19 1.97
CA VAL A 335 5.69 0.74 1.69
C VAL A 335 5.76 1.06 0.20
N GLY A 336 5.37 0.16 -0.69
CA GLY A 336 5.23 0.44 -2.13
C GLY A 336 4.19 1.51 -2.43
N GLN A 337 3.06 1.52 -1.72
CA GLN A 337 2.06 2.59 -1.80
C GLN A 337 2.61 3.93 -1.31
N ILE A 338 3.33 3.94 -0.18
CA ILE A 338 4.01 5.16 0.32
C ILE A 338 5.00 5.69 -0.72
N ALA A 339 5.75 4.82 -1.38
CA ALA A 339 6.70 5.23 -2.42
C ALA A 339 5.99 5.85 -3.64
N GLU A 340 4.85 5.30 -4.08
CA GLU A 340 4.08 5.89 -5.17
C GLU A 340 3.48 7.24 -4.77
N ILE A 341 2.85 7.35 -3.60
CA ILE A 341 2.33 8.63 -3.09
C ILE A 341 3.46 9.68 -3.01
N THR A 342 4.64 9.29 -2.53
CA THR A 342 5.81 10.19 -2.47
C THR A 342 6.22 10.68 -3.85
N ARG A 343 6.26 9.81 -4.88
CA ARG A 343 6.54 10.23 -6.27
C ARG A 343 5.50 11.21 -6.80
N GLN A 344 4.22 10.94 -6.53
CA GLN A 344 3.11 11.80 -6.95
C GLN A 344 3.23 13.21 -6.33
N LEU A 345 3.49 13.27 -5.02
CA LEU A 345 3.62 14.53 -4.29
C LEU A 345 4.89 15.32 -4.65
N ARG A 346 5.92 14.65 -5.18
CA ARG A 346 7.14 15.28 -5.72
C ARG A 346 7.02 15.70 -7.19
N GLY A 347 5.95 15.30 -7.89
CA GLY A 347 5.84 15.52 -9.34
C GLY A 347 6.74 14.58 -10.17
N GLU A 348 7.15 13.44 -9.63
CA GLU A 348 8.12 12.50 -10.22
C GLU A 348 7.48 11.21 -10.75
N ALA A 349 6.15 11.13 -10.82
CA ALA A 349 5.46 9.92 -11.26
C ALA A 349 5.42 9.74 -12.80
N GLY A 350 5.97 10.71 -13.56
CA GLY A 350 6.05 10.64 -15.03
C GLY A 350 4.68 10.51 -15.68
N PRO A 351 4.44 9.50 -16.55
CA PRO A 351 3.14 9.37 -17.26
C PRO A 351 1.97 9.02 -16.34
N ARG A 352 2.22 8.71 -15.07
CA ARG A 352 1.19 8.43 -14.04
C ARG A 352 0.90 9.64 -13.17
N GLN A 353 1.52 10.78 -13.43
CA GLN A 353 1.42 11.96 -12.57
C GLN A 353 0.00 12.52 -12.49
N GLN A 354 -0.56 12.58 -11.28
CA GLN A 354 -1.74 13.38 -11.01
C GLN A 354 -1.33 14.86 -10.93
N PRO A 355 -1.93 15.73 -11.74
CA PRO A 355 -1.58 17.15 -11.73
C PRO A 355 -1.82 17.82 -10.36
N ASN A 356 -0.91 18.71 -9.98
CA ASN A 356 -1.03 19.56 -8.78
C ASN A 356 -1.28 18.83 -7.46
N SER A 357 -0.75 17.61 -7.32
CA SER A 357 -0.95 16.79 -6.11
C SER A 357 -0.36 17.47 -4.88
N THR A 358 -1.18 17.65 -3.87
CA THR A 358 -0.84 18.24 -2.57
C THR A 358 -0.96 17.25 -1.45
N TYR A 359 -2.04 16.45 -1.45
CA TYR A 359 -2.32 15.45 -0.43
C TYR A 359 -2.49 14.07 -1.03
N GLY A 360 -1.84 13.09 -0.43
CA GLY A 360 -1.97 11.69 -0.80
C GLY A 360 -2.32 10.80 0.37
N LEU A 361 -3.08 9.74 0.12
CA LEU A 361 -3.47 8.76 1.12
C LEU A 361 -3.06 7.35 0.67
N ALA A 362 -2.37 6.63 1.55
CA ALA A 362 -2.10 5.20 1.41
C ALA A 362 -2.97 4.41 2.39
N HIS A 363 -3.68 3.41 1.88
CA HIS A 363 -4.60 2.57 2.65
C HIS A 363 -4.31 1.10 2.41
N LEU A 364 -4.23 0.33 3.48
CA LEU A 364 -4.03 -1.11 3.38
C LEU A 364 -4.80 -1.87 4.46
N VAL A 365 -5.51 -2.91 4.03
CA VAL A 365 -6.18 -3.87 4.91
C VAL A 365 -5.35 -5.14 5.01
N GLY A 366 -5.00 -5.55 6.23
CA GLY A 366 -4.45 -6.86 6.50
C GLY A 366 -5.60 -7.85 6.67
N LEU A 367 -5.61 -8.92 5.88
CA LEU A 367 -6.69 -9.91 5.88
C LEU A 367 -7.07 -10.34 7.30
N GLY A 368 -8.31 -10.09 7.62
CA GLY A 368 -8.97 -10.58 8.81
C GLY A 368 -9.04 -9.63 9.97
N ALA A 369 -8.36 -8.46 10.02
CA ALA A 369 -8.59 -7.62 11.19
C ALA A 369 -7.81 -6.30 11.32
N VAL A 370 -6.99 -5.86 10.38
CA VAL A 370 -6.17 -4.65 10.54
C VAL A 370 -6.33 -3.72 9.35
N CYS A 371 -6.59 -2.45 9.60
CA CYS A 371 -6.51 -1.39 8.60
C CYS A 371 -5.45 -0.36 9.01
N VAL A 372 -4.63 0.05 8.05
CA VAL A 372 -3.61 1.08 8.24
C VAL A 372 -3.81 2.15 7.17
N VAL A 373 -3.86 3.41 7.62
CA VAL A 373 -4.02 4.58 6.75
C VAL A 373 -2.94 5.61 7.07
N HIS A 374 -2.31 6.13 6.02
CA HIS A 374 -1.34 7.20 6.11
C HIS A 374 -1.74 8.36 5.22
N VAL A 375 -1.66 9.58 5.73
CA VAL A 375 -1.87 10.80 4.94
C VAL A 375 -0.54 11.54 4.85
N LEU A 376 -0.17 11.89 3.63
CA LEU A 376 1.06 12.57 3.30
C LEU A 376 0.78 13.89 2.57
N ALA A 377 1.67 14.87 2.73
CA ALA A 377 1.58 16.17 2.06
C ALA A 377 2.88 16.51 1.34
N ALA A 378 2.75 17.22 0.22
CA ALA A 378 3.88 17.76 -0.53
C ALA A 378 4.69 18.75 0.32
N ALA A 379 5.98 18.93 -0.01
CA ALA A 379 6.88 19.86 0.66
C ALA A 379 6.34 21.31 0.67
N GLY A 380 6.56 22.01 1.78
CA GLY A 380 6.28 23.46 1.87
C GLY A 380 4.83 23.83 2.17
N ARG A 381 4.07 22.92 2.77
CA ARG A 381 2.71 23.18 3.27
C ARG A 381 2.58 23.10 4.77
#